data_018236ac2c47465286076c8b7701ae4a
#
_entry.id   018236ac2c47465286076c8b7701ae4a
#
_cell.length_a   1.000
_cell.length_b   1.000
_cell.length_c   1.000
_cell.angle_alpha   90.00
_cell.angle_beta   90.00
_cell.angle_gamma   90.00
#
_symmetry.space_group_name_H-M   'P 1'
#
loop_
_entity.id
_entity.type
_entity.pdbx_description
1 polymer ?
#
loop_
_entity_poly.entity_id
_entity_poly.type
_entity_poly.pdbx_seq_one_letter_code
_entity_poly.pdbx_strand_id
1 'polypeptide(L)'
;MRINHLQLSSAQVKHIIEGKPAQDRSQNTAAASVRLIEVDEDSAGQRLDNFLMRHLKGVPKTHVYRIIRSGEVRINKGRVSAETRVQPGDVVRLPPVRISDKVAEKAERPAPAKDFPALLDDEHMIALSKPAGVAVHGGSGVSFGVIEQLRQARPDAKFLELVHRLDRETSGILLVAKKRSALINLQDQFRERETGKTYLALAQGTWPANKKVIDLPLHKYLQADGERRVRVTTADDPDGMRSITLVKVRKLIEPCPLQGLPAMSLLEVTIKTGRTHQIRVHLSSQGHPIVGDDKYGDFDLNRRVQKQG
;
A
#
# COMPACT_ATOMS: atom_id res chain seq x y z
N MET A 1 -5.65 44.58 -50.74
CA MET A 1 -5.63 44.54 -52.22
C MET A 1 -5.80 43.10 -52.67
N ARG A 2 -6.94 42.86 -53.36
CA ARG A 2 -7.34 41.69 -54.16
C ARG A 2 -7.49 40.32 -53.45
N ILE A 3 -8.68 40.08 -53.16
CA ILE A 3 -9.67 39.01 -53.40
C ILE A 3 -9.40 38.21 -54.70
N ASN A 4 -9.45 36.90 -54.65
CA ASN A 4 -10.00 36.11 -55.76
C ASN A 4 -10.74 34.87 -55.25
N HIS A 5 -12.02 34.88 -55.51
CA HIS A 5 -12.98 33.78 -55.56
C HIS A 5 -12.68 32.80 -56.71
N LEU A 6 -13.05 31.56 -56.50
CA LEU A 6 -13.60 30.64 -57.51
C LEU A 6 -14.17 29.44 -56.73
N GLN A 7 -15.44 29.42 -56.52
CA GLN A 7 -16.59 28.91 -57.31
C GLN A 7 -16.65 27.38 -57.41
N LEU A 8 -17.73 26.95 -56.84
CA LEU A 8 -18.37 25.66 -56.80
C LEU A 8 -18.60 25.06 -58.20
N SER A 9 -18.51 23.72 -58.27
CA SER A 9 -19.26 22.94 -59.26
C SER A 9 -19.93 21.77 -58.59
N SER A 10 -21.24 21.82 -58.66
CA SER A 10 -22.17 20.77 -58.24
C SER A 10 -22.27 19.68 -59.27
N ALA A 11 -22.14 18.45 -58.86
CA ALA A 11 -22.74 17.33 -59.59
C ALA A 11 -23.12 16.21 -58.61
N GLN A 12 -24.40 16.22 -58.25
CA GLN A 12 -25.35 15.10 -58.21
C GLN A 12 -25.04 13.86 -57.40
N VAL A 13 -25.73 13.84 -56.33
CA VAL A 13 -26.49 12.76 -55.65
C VAL A 13 -26.88 11.63 -56.60
N LYS A 14 -26.49 10.40 -56.26
CA LYS A 14 -27.37 9.21 -56.39
C LYS A 14 -27.04 8.17 -55.33
N HIS A 15 -28.11 7.77 -54.67
CA HIS A 15 -28.22 6.67 -53.73
C HIS A 15 -27.56 5.37 -54.18
N ILE A 16 -26.87 4.71 -53.28
CA ILE A 16 -27.03 3.26 -53.10
C ILE A 16 -26.94 3.00 -51.58
N ILE A 17 -28.07 2.54 -51.03
CA ILE A 17 -28.17 1.95 -49.70
C ILE A 17 -27.63 0.52 -49.87
N GLU A 18 -26.38 0.32 -49.50
CA GLU A 18 -25.88 -1.03 -49.21
C GLU A 18 -25.66 -1.15 -47.72
N GLY A 19 -26.51 -1.98 -47.10
CA GLY A 19 -26.44 -2.33 -45.71
C GLY A 19 -25.06 -2.94 -45.38
N LYS A 20 -24.32 -2.31 -44.53
CA LYS A 20 -23.22 -2.98 -43.86
C LYS A 20 -23.77 -4.16 -43.08
N PRO A 21 -23.22 -5.33 -43.19
CA PRO A 21 -23.62 -6.48 -42.38
C PRO A 21 -23.37 -6.09 -40.91
N ALA A 22 -24.38 -6.33 -40.09
CA ALA A 22 -24.26 -6.25 -38.66
C ALA A 22 -23.11 -7.14 -38.22
N GLN A 23 -22.00 -6.55 -37.79
CA GLN A 23 -20.96 -7.30 -37.14
C GLN A 23 -21.56 -7.92 -35.88
N ASP A 24 -21.64 -9.22 -35.95
CA ASP A 24 -22.05 -10.13 -34.90
C ASP A 24 -21.25 -9.79 -33.62
N ARG A 25 -21.90 -9.09 -32.66
CA ARG A 25 -21.39 -8.82 -31.33
C ARG A 25 -21.50 -10.03 -30.40
N SER A 26 -21.52 -11.22 -30.95
CA SER A 26 -21.62 -12.47 -30.21
C SER A 26 -20.30 -13.25 -30.20
N GLN A 27 -19.19 -12.60 -29.83
CA GLN A 27 -17.97 -13.34 -29.51
C GLN A 27 -17.20 -12.60 -28.42
N ASN A 28 -17.52 -12.81 -27.17
CA ASN A 28 -16.67 -13.14 -26.03
C ASN A 28 -17.40 -13.07 -24.68
N THR A 29 -18.57 -13.69 -24.59
CA THR A 29 -19.10 -14.10 -23.28
C THR A 29 -18.68 -15.55 -23.05
N ALA A 30 -17.40 -15.78 -22.80
CA ALA A 30 -17.01 -16.99 -22.09
C ALA A 30 -17.80 -16.97 -20.78
N ALA A 31 -18.84 -17.80 -20.69
CA ALA A 31 -19.67 -17.93 -19.50
C ALA A 31 -18.74 -18.22 -18.33
N ALA A 32 -18.67 -17.28 -17.38
CA ALA A 32 -17.84 -17.45 -16.20
C ALA A 32 -18.26 -18.77 -15.54
N SER A 33 -17.39 -19.78 -15.62
CA SER A 33 -17.64 -21.10 -15.06
C SER A 33 -17.10 -21.20 -13.65
N VAL A 34 -17.64 -22.13 -12.86
CA VAL A 34 -17.05 -22.50 -11.58
C VAL A 34 -15.62 -22.97 -11.79
N ARG A 35 -14.67 -22.44 -11.02
CA ARG A 35 -13.28 -22.89 -11.01
C ARG A 35 -12.98 -23.65 -9.73
N LEU A 36 -12.23 -24.73 -9.84
CA LEU A 36 -11.65 -25.44 -8.71
C LEU A 36 -10.14 -25.15 -8.73
N ILE A 37 -9.60 -24.71 -7.63
CA ILE A 37 -8.18 -24.41 -7.48
C ILE A 37 -7.64 -25.24 -6.34
N GLU A 38 -6.67 -26.09 -6.66
CA GLU A 38 -5.90 -26.81 -5.66
C GLU A 38 -4.86 -25.88 -5.05
N VAL A 39 -4.76 -25.91 -3.72
CA VAL A 39 -3.83 -25.07 -2.96
C VAL A 39 -2.45 -25.70 -2.99
N ASP A 40 -1.48 -24.95 -3.48
CA ASP A 40 -0.07 -25.31 -3.52
C ASP A 40 0.65 -25.07 -2.16
N GLU A 41 1.86 -25.60 -2.03
CA GLU A 41 2.71 -25.41 -0.86
C GLU A 41 3.02 -23.92 -0.59
N ASP A 42 3.15 -23.11 -1.65
CA ASP A 42 3.44 -21.68 -1.55
C ASP A 42 2.27 -20.87 -0.95
N SER A 43 1.06 -21.42 -1.00
CA SER A 43 -0.16 -20.84 -0.43
C SER A 43 -0.50 -21.37 0.96
N ALA A 44 0.26 -22.33 1.49
CA ALA A 44 0.02 -22.99 2.77
C ALA A 44 -0.15 -21.99 3.93
N GLY A 45 -1.21 -22.15 4.72
CA GLY A 45 -1.50 -21.31 5.88
C GLY A 45 -1.91 -19.87 5.54
N GLN A 46 -2.09 -19.52 4.26
CA GLN A 46 -2.62 -18.21 3.85
C GLN A 46 -4.10 -18.09 4.25
N ARG A 47 -4.54 -16.88 4.62
CA ARG A 47 -5.96 -16.62 4.83
C ARG A 47 -6.70 -16.74 3.50
N LEU A 48 -7.91 -17.31 3.54
CA LEU A 48 -8.74 -17.52 2.36
C LEU A 48 -9.05 -16.21 1.60
N ASP A 49 -9.35 -15.13 2.32
CA ASP A 49 -9.60 -13.83 1.67
C ASP A 49 -8.40 -13.36 0.83
N ASN A 50 -7.18 -13.51 1.33
CA ASN A 50 -5.95 -13.15 0.59
C ASN A 50 -5.70 -14.10 -0.58
N PHE A 51 -5.92 -15.41 -0.38
CA PHE A 51 -5.83 -16.41 -1.45
C PHE A 51 -6.79 -16.07 -2.60
N LEU A 52 -8.04 -15.75 -2.27
CA LEU A 52 -9.05 -15.38 -3.27
C LEU A 52 -8.71 -14.09 -4.00
N MET A 53 -8.21 -13.06 -3.31
CA MET A 53 -7.79 -11.79 -3.94
C MET A 53 -6.66 -11.99 -4.96
N ARG A 54 -5.79 -12.98 -4.76
CA ARG A 54 -4.74 -13.34 -5.71
C ARG A 54 -5.31 -13.97 -6.99
N HIS A 55 -6.35 -14.81 -6.84
CA HIS A 55 -6.97 -15.55 -7.94
C HIS A 55 -8.14 -14.82 -8.62
N LEU A 56 -8.71 -13.82 -7.97
CA LEU A 56 -9.83 -12.98 -8.43
C LEU A 56 -9.34 -11.54 -8.68
N LYS A 57 -8.30 -11.39 -9.51
CA LYS A 57 -7.76 -10.07 -9.85
C LYS A 57 -8.86 -9.19 -10.45
N GLY A 58 -8.95 -7.93 -10.00
CA GLY A 58 -9.96 -6.98 -10.46
C GLY A 58 -11.33 -7.10 -9.79
N VAL A 59 -11.58 -8.13 -8.99
CA VAL A 59 -12.83 -8.24 -8.21
C VAL A 59 -12.74 -7.35 -6.96
N PRO A 60 -13.72 -6.45 -6.72
CA PRO A 60 -13.74 -5.63 -5.51
C PRO A 60 -13.73 -6.48 -4.24
N LYS A 61 -12.97 -6.07 -3.23
CA LYS A 61 -12.88 -6.78 -1.94
C LYS A 61 -14.23 -7.06 -1.31
N THR A 62 -15.13 -6.08 -1.37
CA THR A 62 -16.52 -6.23 -0.87
C THR A 62 -17.26 -7.39 -1.53
N HIS A 63 -17.02 -7.62 -2.83
CA HIS A 63 -17.59 -8.75 -3.55
C HIS A 63 -16.95 -10.06 -3.10
N VAL A 64 -15.62 -10.11 -2.91
CA VAL A 64 -14.94 -11.31 -2.39
C VAL A 64 -15.51 -11.70 -1.04
N TYR A 65 -15.67 -10.75 -0.11
CA TYR A 65 -16.29 -11.02 1.19
C TYR A 65 -17.76 -11.43 1.08
N ARG A 66 -18.50 -10.91 0.09
CA ARG A 66 -19.89 -11.31 -0.15
C ARG A 66 -20.00 -12.79 -0.55
N ILE A 67 -19.19 -13.23 -1.54
CA ILE A 67 -19.22 -14.62 -2.02
C ILE A 67 -18.72 -15.63 -0.98
N ILE A 68 -17.86 -15.21 -0.06
CA ILE A 68 -17.48 -16.05 1.09
C ILE A 68 -18.67 -16.20 2.04
N ARG A 69 -19.29 -15.08 2.44
CA ARG A 69 -20.43 -15.09 3.38
C ARG A 69 -21.65 -15.81 2.84
N SER A 70 -21.96 -15.68 1.55
CA SER A 70 -23.05 -16.41 0.91
C SER A 70 -22.79 -17.93 0.80
N GLY A 71 -21.54 -18.38 1.04
CA GLY A 71 -21.14 -19.78 0.92
C GLY A 71 -20.97 -20.24 -0.54
N GLU A 72 -20.81 -19.30 -1.46
CA GLU A 72 -20.47 -19.59 -2.86
C GLU A 72 -19.02 -20.07 -3.01
N VAL A 73 -18.12 -19.57 -2.13
CA VAL A 73 -16.76 -20.10 -1.99
C VAL A 73 -16.80 -21.27 -0.99
N ARG A 74 -16.11 -22.34 -1.32
CA ARG A 74 -16.01 -23.54 -0.48
C ARG A 74 -14.60 -24.11 -0.52
N ILE A 75 -14.16 -24.74 0.55
CA ILE A 75 -12.95 -25.58 0.60
C ILE A 75 -13.40 -27.01 0.88
N ASN A 76 -12.98 -27.93 0.03
CA ASN A 76 -13.31 -29.36 0.13
C ASN A 76 -14.83 -29.58 0.32
N LYS A 77 -15.66 -28.82 -0.41
CA LYS A 77 -17.14 -28.76 -0.34
C LYS A 77 -17.69 -28.12 0.94
N GLY A 78 -16.88 -27.85 1.96
CA GLY A 78 -17.28 -27.24 3.24
C GLY A 78 -17.48 -25.72 3.14
N ARG A 79 -18.34 -25.16 3.99
CA ARG A 79 -18.45 -23.70 4.21
C ARG A 79 -17.23 -23.18 4.96
N VAL A 80 -16.83 -21.96 4.65
CA VAL A 80 -15.61 -21.34 5.15
C VAL A 80 -15.83 -19.88 5.52
N SER A 81 -14.95 -19.33 6.34
CA SER A 81 -14.87 -17.89 6.64
C SER A 81 -13.69 -17.22 5.94
N ALA A 82 -13.66 -15.90 5.92
CA ALA A 82 -12.57 -15.13 5.32
C ALA A 82 -11.22 -15.41 6.02
N GLU A 83 -11.27 -15.70 7.31
CA GLU A 83 -10.10 -15.99 8.15
C GLU A 83 -9.60 -17.44 8.04
N THR A 84 -10.39 -18.34 7.44
CA THR A 84 -9.98 -19.74 7.23
C THR A 84 -8.61 -19.78 6.55
N ARG A 85 -7.72 -20.61 7.08
CA ARG A 85 -6.38 -20.80 6.51
C ARG A 85 -6.38 -22.00 5.59
N VAL A 86 -6.00 -21.75 4.33
CA VAL A 86 -5.88 -22.81 3.32
C VAL A 86 -4.66 -23.70 3.62
N GLN A 87 -4.79 -25.00 3.32
CA GLN A 87 -3.73 -25.98 3.48
C GLN A 87 -3.34 -26.56 2.11
N PRO A 88 -2.11 -27.05 1.91
CA PRO A 88 -1.73 -27.74 0.68
C PRO A 88 -2.67 -28.91 0.41
N GLY A 89 -3.08 -29.06 -0.86
CA GLY A 89 -4.03 -30.08 -1.28
C GLY A 89 -5.50 -29.72 -1.06
N ASP A 90 -5.82 -28.60 -0.38
CA ASP A 90 -7.19 -28.11 -0.31
C ASP A 90 -7.71 -27.74 -1.72
N VAL A 91 -8.96 -28.09 -2.00
CA VAL A 91 -9.63 -27.72 -3.25
C VAL A 91 -10.60 -26.55 -2.99
N VAL A 92 -10.22 -25.37 -3.44
CA VAL A 92 -11.02 -24.14 -3.31
C VAL A 92 -11.95 -23.99 -4.49
N ARG A 93 -13.26 -24.00 -4.25
CA ARG A 93 -14.30 -23.71 -5.25
C ARG A 93 -14.54 -22.21 -5.35
N LEU A 94 -14.32 -21.66 -6.54
CA LEU A 94 -14.65 -20.29 -6.90
C LEU A 94 -15.95 -20.23 -7.70
N PRO A 95 -16.93 -19.39 -7.32
CA PRO A 95 -18.12 -19.17 -8.15
C PRO A 95 -17.74 -18.40 -9.43
N PRO A 96 -18.61 -18.42 -10.44
CA PRO A 96 -18.48 -17.56 -11.60
C PRO A 96 -18.61 -16.09 -11.16
N VAL A 97 -17.57 -15.29 -11.38
CA VAL A 97 -17.57 -13.85 -11.05
C VAL A 97 -17.53 -13.05 -12.34
N ARG A 98 -18.53 -12.20 -12.56
CA ARG A 98 -18.50 -11.20 -13.64
C ARG A 98 -17.76 -9.96 -13.16
N ILE A 99 -16.75 -9.56 -13.90
CA ILE A 99 -16.01 -8.32 -13.67
C ILE A 99 -16.51 -7.35 -14.75
N SER A 100 -16.84 -6.11 -14.39
CA SER A 100 -17.19 -5.10 -15.39
C SER A 100 -15.97 -4.76 -16.25
N ASP A 101 -16.15 -4.52 -17.54
CA ASP A 101 -15.07 -4.26 -18.49
C ASP A 101 -14.15 -3.10 -18.03
N LYS A 102 -14.72 -2.03 -17.46
CA LYS A 102 -13.96 -0.91 -16.88
C LYS A 102 -13.05 -1.31 -15.71
N VAL A 103 -13.46 -2.30 -14.92
CA VAL A 103 -12.67 -2.80 -13.79
C VAL A 103 -11.64 -3.80 -14.30
N ALA A 104 -11.97 -4.59 -15.30
CA ALA A 104 -11.05 -5.49 -15.98
C ALA A 104 -9.90 -4.70 -16.64
N GLU A 105 -10.20 -3.67 -17.43
CA GLU A 105 -9.20 -2.78 -18.06
C GLU A 105 -8.27 -2.11 -17.03
N LYS A 106 -8.81 -1.70 -15.87
CA LYS A 106 -7.99 -1.10 -14.80
C LYS A 106 -7.13 -2.14 -14.09
N ALA A 107 -7.59 -3.38 -13.99
CA ALA A 107 -6.86 -4.50 -13.40
C ALA A 107 -5.79 -5.06 -14.36
N GLU A 108 -5.99 -4.90 -15.66
CA GLU A 108 -5.07 -5.34 -16.72
C GLU A 108 -3.89 -4.40 -16.95
N ARG A 109 -3.91 -3.17 -16.43
CA ARG A 109 -2.72 -2.31 -16.50
C ARG A 109 -1.64 -2.87 -15.59
N PRO A 110 -0.58 -3.48 -16.12
CA PRO A 110 0.49 -4.00 -15.30
C PRO A 110 1.18 -2.85 -14.56
N ALA A 111 1.67 -3.13 -13.37
CA ALA A 111 2.53 -2.18 -12.68
C ALA A 111 3.76 -1.90 -13.57
N PRO A 112 4.29 -0.67 -13.60
CA PRO A 112 5.55 -0.42 -14.28
C PRO A 112 6.63 -1.28 -13.62
N ALA A 113 7.42 -1.99 -14.43
CA ALA A 113 8.55 -2.75 -13.93
C ALA A 113 9.59 -1.79 -13.36
N LYS A 114 9.88 -1.92 -12.06
CA LYS A 114 10.90 -1.13 -11.38
C LYS A 114 11.56 -1.98 -10.31
N ASP A 115 12.85 -2.10 -10.40
CA ASP A 115 13.67 -2.64 -9.31
C ASP A 115 14.11 -1.51 -8.38
N PHE A 116 14.45 -1.86 -7.15
CA PHE A 116 14.86 -0.93 -6.10
C PHE A 116 16.25 -1.33 -5.60
N PRO A 117 17.10 -0.37 -5.17
CA PRO A 117 18.40 -0.69 -4.64
C PRO A 117 18.29 -1.71 -3.50
N ALA A 118 18.94 -2.85 -3.66
CA ALA A 118 19.01 -3.90 -2.65
C ALA A 118 20.26 -3.71 -1.79
N LEU A 119 20.08 -3.73 -0.48
CA LEU A 119 21.16 -3.76 0.51
C LEU A 119 21.61 -5.19 0.79
N LEU A 120 20.68 -6.13 0.63
CA LEU A 120 20.91 -7.58 0.69
C LEU A 120 19.93 -8.24 -0.27
N ASP A 121 20.37 -9.23 -1.02
CA ASP A 121 19.54 -10.09 -1.85
C ASP A 121 20.12 -11.51 -1.80
N ASP A 122 19.50 -12.38 -1.02
CA ASP A 122 19.89 -13.77 -0.88
C ASP A 122 18.77 -14.72 -1.37
N GLU A 123 18.89 -16.00 -1.10
CA GLU A 123 17.89 -17.00 -1.50
C GLU A 123 16.59 -16.94 -0.70
N HIS A 124 16.55 -16.23 0.45
CA HIS A 124 15.43 -16.18 1.37
C HIS A 124 14.69 -14.86 1.34
N MET A 125 15.43 -13.75 1.21
CA MET A 125 14.85 -12.42 1.30
C MET A 125 15.62 -11.37 0.51
N ILE A 126 14.98 -10.21 0.33
CA ILE A 126 15.59 -9.00 -0.18
C ILE A 126 15.39 -7.91 0.88
N ALA A 127 16.45 -7.21 1.24
CA ALA A 127 16.39 -5.96 2.00
C ALA A 127 16.56 -4.79 1.03
N LEU A 128 15.46 -4.11 0.72
CA LEU A 128 15.43 -2.99 -0.22
C LEU A 128 15.66 -1.66 0.48
N SER A 129 16.35 -0.74 -0.16
CA SER A 129 16.36 0.69 0.19
C SER A 129 15.13 1.36 -0.44
N LYS A 130 14.01 1.41 0.28
CA LYS A 130 12.80 2.06 -0.20
C LYS A 130 12.98 3.59 -0.22
N PRO A 131 12.76 4.28 -1.34
CA PRO A 131 12.74 5.75 -1.34
C PRO A 131 11.50 6.31 -0.64
N ALA A 132 11.58 7.57 -0.18
CA ALA A 132 10.41 8.34 0.22
C ALA A 132 9.46 8.56 -0.96
N GLY A 133 8.18 8.81 -0.69
CA GLY A 133 7.15 9.08 -1.71
C GLY A 133 6.55 7.84 -2.36
N VAL A 134 7.14 6.65 -2.18
CA VAL A 134 6.67 5.39 -2.76
C VAL A 134 5.96 4.53 -1.73
N ALA A 135 4.71 4.16 -2.01
CA ALA A 135 3.97 3.23 -1.15
C ALA A 135 4.55 1.81 -1.24
N VAL A 136 4.42 1.01 -0.18
CA VAL A 136 4.91 -0.38 -0.18
C VAL A 136 4.00 -1.30 -1.01
N HIS A 137 2.72 -1.03 -1.08
CA HIS A 137 1.73 -1.76 -1.89
C HIS A 137 0.67 -0.81 -2.45
N GLY A 138 0.02 -1.19 -3.53
CA GLY A 138 -1.14 -0.50 -4.07
C GLY A 138 -2.32 -0.52 -3.09
N GLY A 139 -3.28 0.39 -3.27
CA GLY A 139 -4.46 0.52 -2.39
C GLY A 139 -5.15 1.85 -2.55
N SER A 140 -5.76 2.37 -1.49
CA SER A 140 -6.54 3.61 -1.50
C SER A 140 -5.77 4.77 -2.16
N GLY A 141 -6.13 5.12 -3.38
CA GLY A 141 -5.54 6.24 -4.14
C GLY A 141 -4.14 5.97 -4.75
N VAL A 142 -3.58 4.77 -4.57
CA VAL A 142 -2.28 4.39 -5.13
C VAL A 142 -2.45 3.16 -6.00
N SER A 143 -2.13 3.27 -7.29
CA SER A 143 -2.30 2.17 -8.24
C SER A 143 -1.30 1.04 -7.97
N PHE A 144 -0.03 1.37 -7.73
CA PHE A 144 1.05 0.41 -7.56
C PHE A 144 2.02 0.86 -6.46
N GLY A 145 2.49 -0.08 -5.64
CA GLY A 145 3.55 0.14 -4.67
C GLY A 145 4.84 -0.59 -5.07
N VAL A 146 5.78 -0.66 -4.12
CA VAL A 146 7.07 -1.33 -4.31
C VAL A 146 6.87 -2.79 -4.73
N ILE A 147 5.96 -3.52 -4.06
CA ILE A 147 5.83 -4.96 -4.29
C ILE A 147 5.28 -5.30 -5.68
N GLU A 148 4.30 -4.53 -6.19
CA GLU A 148 3.76 -4.74 -7.52
C GLU A 148 4.79 -4.42 -8.59
N GLN A 149 5.55 -3.34 -8.43
CA GLN A 149 6.62 -2.94 -9.36
C GLN A 149 7.77 -3.95 -9.36
N LEU A 150 8.18 -4.42 -8.17
CA LEU A 150 9.25 -5.41 -8.01
C LEU A 150 8.88 -6.75 -8.66
N ARG A 151 7.63 -7.20 -8.51
CA ARG A 151 7.13 -8.42 -9.16
C ARG A 151 7.18 -8.35 -10.68
N GLN A 152 6.93 -7.16 -11.25
CA GLN A 152 7.04 -6.95 -12.70
C GLN A 152 8.51 -6.89 -13.16
N ALA A 153 9.40 -6.36 -12.33
CA ALA A 153 10.84 -6.32 -12.63
C ALA A 153 11.52 -7.69 -12.50
N ARG A 154 10.92 -8.62 -11.74
CA ARG A 154 11.45 -9.95 -11.46
C ARG A 154 10.44 -11.05 -11.80
N PRO A 155 10.09 -11.23 -13.09
CA PRO A 155 9.03 -12.14 -13.52
C PRO A 155 9.33 -13.61 -13.19
N ASP A 156 10.60 -13.99 -13.11
CA ASP A 156 11.03 -15.36 -12.76
C ASP A 156 10.93 -15.68 -11.27
N ALA A 157 10.72 -14.68 -10.44
CA ALA A 157 10.57 -14.87 -9.01
C ALA A 157 9.20 -15.48 -8.68
N LYS A 158 9.18 -16.75 -8.30
CA LYS A 158 7.96 -17.49 -7.95
C LYS A 158 7.23 -16.91 -6.74
N PHE A 159 7.97 -16.34 -5.80
CA PHE A 159 7.45 -15.79 -4.56
C PHE A 159 8.15 -14.48 -4.19
N LEU A 160 7.38 -13.40 -4.03
CA LEU A 160 7.83 -12.12 -3.49
C LEU A 160 6.70 -11.54 -2.63
N GLU A 161 6.91 -11.48 -1.32
CA GLU A 161 5.90 -10.98 -0.38
C GLU A 161 6.50 -10.02 0.64
N LEU A 162 5.75 -8.97 0.98
CA LEU A 162 6.16 -8.02 1.99
C LEU A 162 6.19 -8.65 3.38
N VAL A 163 7.29 -8.53 4.08
CA VAL A 163 7.42 -8.95 5.48
C VAL A 163 6.73 -7.94 6.40
N HIS A 164 6.96 -6.66 6.17
CA HIS A 164 6.40 -5.54 6.92
C HIS A 164 6.08 -4.36 5.99
N ARG A 165 5.71 -3.24 6.57
CA ARG A 165 5.42 -2.02 5.82
C ARG A 165 6.12 -0.80 6.39
N LEU A 166 6.41 0.16 5.52
CA LEU A 166 6.75 1.54 5.83
C LEU A 166 5.66 2.46 5.28
N ASP A 167 5.51 3.63 5.85
CA ASP A 167 4.63 4.65 5.30
C ASP A 167 5.17 5.14 3.94
N ARG A 168 4.32 5.74 3.12
CA ARG A 168 4.70 6.20 1.78
C ARG A 168 5.89 7.15 1.83
N GLU A 169 5.85 8.12 2.73
CA GLU A 169 6.88 9.15 2.85
C GLU A 169 8.10 8.70 3.69
N THR A 170 8.05 7.53 4.30
CA THR A 170 9.18 6.98 5.04
C THR A 170 10.12 6.24 4.09
N SER A 171 11.37 6.67 4.03
CA SER A 171 12.46 5.95 3.37
C SER A 171 13.10 4.91 4.30
N GLY A 172 13.89 3.99 3.73
CA GLY A 172 14.69 3.05 4.51
C GLY A 172 14.43 1.58 4.18
N ILE A 173 14.86 0.70 5.07
CA ILE A 173 14.90 -0.75 4.83
C ILE A 173 13.49 -1.34 4.77
N LEU A 174 13.17 -1.99 3.65
CA LEU A 174 11.96 -2.75 3.44
C LEU A 174 12.32 -4.20 3.12
N LEU A 175 11.81 -5.14 3.92
CA LEU A 175 12.06 -6.56 3.75
C LEU A 175 10.99 -7.21 2.87
N VAL A 176 11.43 -7.96 1.87
CA VAL A 176 10.61 -8.77 0.97
C VAL A 176 11.10 -10.22 1.07
N ALA A 177 10.22 -11.14 1.39
CA ALA A 177 10.54 -12.56 1.44
C ALA A 177 10.48 -13.18 0.05
N LYS A 178 11.43 -14.07 -0.27
CA LYS A 178 11.52 -14.84 -1.51
C LYS A 178 11.00 -16.27 -1.36
N LYS A 179 10.69 -16.68 -0.13
CA LYS A 179 10.15 -18.01 0.21
C LYS A 179 9.08 -17.86 1.30
N ARG A 180 8.10 -18.75 1.30
CA ARG A 180 7.04 -18.77 2.31
C ARG A 180 7.58 -19.00 3.73
N SER A 181 8.52 -19.91 3.91
CA SER A 181 9.18 -20.16 5.20
C SER A 181 9.87 -18.92 5.75
N ALA A 182 10.60 -18.18 4.90
CA ALA A 182 11.23 -16.94 5.29
C ALA A 182 10.20 -15.86 5.67
N LEU A 183 9.08 -15.75 4.92
CA LEU A 183 8.00 -14.84 5.28
C LEU A 183 7.45 -15.11 6.66
N ILE A 184 7.12 -16.37 6.97
CA ILE A 184 6.56 -16.76 8.27
C ILE A 184 7.56 -16.45 9.39
N ASN A 185 8.80 -16.93 9.25
CA ASN A 185 9.85 -16.71 10.24
C ASN A 185 10.08 -15.21 10.54
N LEU A 186 10.24 -14.40 9.49
CA LEU A 186 10.44 -12.96 9.66
C LEU A 186 9.22 -12.27 10.27
N GLN A 187 8.00 -12.63 9.85
CA GLN A 187 6.77 -12.06 10.44
C GLN A 187 6.61 -12.45 11.90
N ASP A 188 7.03 -13.64 12.30
CA ASP A 188 7.03 -14.09 13.71
C ASP A 188 8.00 -13.25 14.54
N GLN A 189 9.24 -13.04 14.09
CA GLN A 189 10.18 -12.13 14.73
C GLN A 189 9.63 -10.72 14.91
N PHE A 190 8.92 -10.18 13.89
CA PHE A 190 8.23 -8.88 14.02
C PHE A 190 7.11 -8.91 15.04
N ARG A 191 6.33 -9.99 15.12
CA ARG A 191 5.22 -10.17 16.07
C ARG A 191 5.71 -10.29 17.49
N GLU A 192 6.77 -11.05 17.70
CA GLU A 192 7.41 -11.31 18.99
C GLU A 192 8.32 -10.17 19.44
N ARG A 193 8.48 -9.15 18.58
CA ARG A 193 9.27 -7.93 18.84
C ARG A 193 10.78 -8.20 18.99
N GLU A 194 11.28 -9.24 18.39
CA GLU A 194 12.70 -9.58 18.34
C GLU A 194 13.49 -8.67 17.40
N THR A 195 12.80 -7.99 16.46
CA THR A 195 13.42 -7.07 15.51
C THR A 195 13.60 -5.67 16.09
N GLY A 196 14.80 -5.11 15.98
CA GLY A 196 15.06 -3.70 16.26
C GLY A 196 14.51 -2.80 15.13
N LYS A 197 13.75 -1.77 15.52
CA LYS A 197 13.18 -0.79 14.56
C LYS A 197 13.61 0.61 14.96
N THR A 198 14.66 1.09 14.32
CA THR A 198 15.25 2.41 14.59
C THR A 198 15.14 3.30 13.36
N TYR A 199 14.75 4.53 13.57
CA TYR A 199 14.49 5.55 12.56
C TYR A 199 15.26 6.83 12.89
N LEU A 200 15.55 7.62 11.87
CA LEU A 200 15.97 9.01 12.04
C LEU A 200 14.78 9.91 11.71
N ALA A 201 14.56 10.91 12.54
CA ALA A 201 13.51 11.91 12.35
C ALA A 201 14.07 13.29 12.62
N LEU A 202 13.88 14.23 11.68
CA LEU A 202 14.14 15.64 11.89
C LEU A 202 12.86 16.26 12.45
N ALA A 203 12.89 16.67 13.71
CA ALA A 203 11.75 17.25 14.40
C ALA A 203 11.93 18.76 14.60
N GLN A 204 10.83 19.51 14.54
CA GLN A 204 10.79 20.94 14.83
C GLN A 204 11.09 21.20 16.30
N GLY A 205 11.86 22.26 16.58
CA GLY A 205 12.20 22.71 17.92
C GLY A 205 13.30 21.90 18.58
N THR A 206 13.66 22.33 19.80
CA THR A 206 14.68 21.68 20.63
C THR A 206 14.05 20.59 21.49
N TRP A 207 14.35 19.34 21.20
CA TRP A 207 13.83 18.20 21.97
C TRP A 207 14.40 18.19 23.39
N PRO A 208 13.55 18.04 24.44
CA PRO A 208 14.01 17.98 25.80
C PRO A 208 14.89 16.76 26.08
N ALA A 209 16.13 16.97 26.54
CA ALA A 209 17.12 15.89 26.74
C ALA A 209 16.68 14.83 27.76
N ASN A 210 15.83 15.18 28.69
CA ASN A 210 15.27 14.27 29.71
C ASN A 210 14.10 13.43 29.21
N LYS A 211 13.48 13.77 28.06
CA LYS A 211 12.33 13.08 27.49
C LYS A 211 12.77 11.95 26.57
N LYS A 212 13.01 10.79 27.16
CA LYS A 212 13.55 9.62 26.45
C LYS A 212 12.50 8.60 26.00
N VAL A 213 11.29 8.67 26.55
CA VAL A 213 10.21 7.70 26.30
C VAL A 213 8.89 8.42 26.09
N ILE A 214 8.14 7.98 25.09
CA ILE A 214 6.73 8.32 24.87
C ILE A 214 5.95 7.00 24.96
N ASP A 215 5.17 6.82 26.01
CA ASP A 215 4.25 5.66 26.19
C ASP A 215 2.82 6.22 26.23
N LEU A 216 2.26 6.42 25.04
CA LEU A 216 0.92 6.97 24.84
C LEU A 216 0.15 6.09 23.86
N PRO A 217 -1.07 5.64 24.21
CA PRO A 217 -1.87 4.84 23.30
C PRO A 217 -2.33 5.65 22.09
N LEU A 218 -2.47 4.97 20.97
CA LEU A 218 -2.87 5.55 19.69
C LEU A 218 -4.21 4.99 19.24
N HIS A 219 -5.10 5.87 18.81
CA HIS A 219 -6.42 5.56 18.27
C HIS A 219 -6.48 5.92 16.78
N LYS A 220 -7.00 4.99 15.95
CA LYS A 220 -7.27 5.22 14.52
C LYS A 220 -8.70 5.69 14.33
N TYR A 221 -8.88 6.75 13.57
CA TYR A 221 -10.22 7.25 13.23
C TYR A 221 -10.33 7.63 11.76
N LEU A 222 -11.55 7.75 11.28
CA LEU A 222 -11.87 8.29 9.96
C LEU A 222 -12.28 9.74 10.12
N GLN A 223 -11.72 10.62 9.30
CA GLN A 223 -12.22 11.98 9.14
C GLN A 223 -13.51 11.99 8.31
N ALA A 224 -14.21 13.12 8.30
CA ALA A 224 -15.45 13.27 7.55
C ALA A 224 -15.29 13.08 6.03
N ASP A 225 -14.08 13.36 5.50
CA ASP A 225 -13.70 13.12 4.12
C ASP A 225 -13.30 11.67 3.81
N GLY A 226 -13.37 10.77 4.82
CA GLY A 226 -12.96 9.36 4.71
C GLY A 226 -11.46 9.13 4.85
N GLU A 227 -10.65 10.17 5.13
CA GLU A 227 -9.23 10.00 5.38
C GLU A 227 -9.01 9.30 6.73
N ARG A 228 -8.12 8.29 6.72
CA ARG A 228 -7.70 7.59 7.95
C ARG A 228 -6.60 8.37 8.65
N ARG A 229 -6.86 8.77 9.89
CA ARG A 229 -5.90 9.42 10.77
C ARG A 229 -5.68 8.67 12.06
N VAL A 230 -4.66 9.09 12.80
CA VAL A 230 -4.29 8.54 14.12
C VAL A 230 -4.10 9.71 15.07
N ARG A 231 -4.54 9.54 16.31
CA ARG A 231 -4.31 10.50 17.41
C ARG A 231 -3.84 9.78 18.65
N VAL A 232 -3.19 10.50 19.53
CA VAL A 232 -2.99 10.05 20.91
C VAL A 232 -4.35 10.01 21.62
N THR A 233 -4.53 9.02 22.47
CA THR A 233 -5.73 8.84 23.27
C THR A 233 -5.36 8.49 24.70
N THR A 234 -6.36 8.26 25.55
CA THR A 234 -6.19 7.88 26.96
C THR A 234 -6.11 6.36 27.13
N ALA A 235 -5.69 5.91 28.30
CA ALA A 235 -5.56 4.48 28.60
C ALA A 235 -6.90 3.74 28.66
N ASP A 236 -7.98 4.45 28.89
CA ASP A 236 -9.38 3.97 29.03
C ASP A 236 -10.10 3.92 27.68
N ASP A 237 -9.49 4.39 26.60
CA ASP A 237 -10.09 4.26 25.27
C ASP A 237 -10.06 2.79 24.83
N PRO A 238 -11.23 2.13 24.64
CA PRO A 238 -11.31 0.71 24.27
C PRO A 238 -10.67 0.40 22.91
N ASP A 239 -10.60 1.39 22.02
CA ASP A 239 -9.97 1.28 20.71
C ASP A 239 -8.50 1.80 20.72
N GLY A 240 -8.03 2.25 21.87
CA GLY A 240 -6.68 2.73 22.08
C GLY A 240 -5.64 1.59 22.03
N MET A 241 -4.66 1.74 21.16
CA MET A 241 -3.60 0.73 21.00
C MET A 241 -2.32 1.20 21.68
N ARG A 242 -1.88 0.46 22.73
CA ARG A 242 -0.62 0.75 23.42
C ARG A 242 0.52 0.94 22.42
N SER A 243 1.29 2.04 22.61
CA SER A 243 2.35 2.44 21.68
C SER A 243 3.52 3.05 22.45
N ILE A 244 4.72 2.49 22.25
CA ILE A 244 5.92 2.91 22.97
C ILE A 244 6.99 3.32 21.97
N THR A 245 7.48 4.55 22.12
CA THR A 245 8.53 5.15 21.29
C THR A 245 9.66 5.65 22.19
N LEU A 246 10.88 5.21 21.92
CA LEU A 246 12.09 5.67 22.58
C LEU A 246 12.74 6.74 21.71
N VAL A 247 13.20 7.83 22.35
CA VAL A 247 13.78 8.97 21.64
C VAL A 247 15.17 9.27 22.22
N LYS A 248 16.14 9.44 21.31
CA LYS A 248 17.50 9.87 21.63
C LYS A 248 17.87 11.03 20.71
N VAL A 249 18.30 12.14 21.27
CA VAL A 249 18.81 13.26 20.49
C VAL A 249 20.18 12.89 19.90
N ARG A 250 20.31 13.01 18.58
CA ARG A 250 21.57 12.83 17.86
C ARG A 250 22.27 14.15 17.62
N LYS A 251 21.50 15.18 17.27
CA LYS A 251 22.02 16.51 17.00
C LYS A 251 20.94 17.56 17.23
N LEU A 252 21.31 18.65 17.85
CA LEU A 252 20.52 19.88 17.88
C LEU A 252 20.99 20.78 16.74
N ILE A 253 20.05 21.42 16.08
CA ILE A 253 20.29 22.34 14.96
C ILE A 253 19.77 23.69 15.39
N GLU A 254 20.66 24.67 15.44
CA GLU A 254 20.33 26.01 15.83
C GLU A 254 19.37 26.67 14.82
N PRO A 255 18.53 27.62 15.27
CA PRO A 255 17.64 28.34 14.38
C PRO A 255 18.43 29.15 13.35
N CYS A 256 17.90 29.28 12.15
CA CYS A 256 18.44 30.13 11.11
C CYS A 256 17.46 31.29 10.81
N PRO A 257 17.56 32.44 11.51
CA PRO A 257 16.62 33.55 11.35
C PRO A 257 16.59 34.12 9.93
N LEU A 258 17.73 34.14 9.23
CA LEU A 258 17.81 34.63 7.83
C LEU A 258 16.97 33.81 6.87
N GLN A 259 16.75 32.53 7.16
CA GLN A 259 15.92 31.62 6.38
C GLN A 259 14.53 31.41 7.01
N GLY A 260 14.24 32.06 8.13
CA GLY A 260 13.00 31.85 8.88
C GLY A 260 12.83 30.42 9.43
N LEU A 261 13.94 29.73 9.65
CA LEU A 261 13.93 28.35 10.14
C LEU A 261 14.08 28.33 11.67
N PRO A 262 13.19 27.63 12.40
CA PRO A 262 13.32 27.45 13.84
C PRO A 262 14.45 26.47 14.18
N ALA A 263 14.78 26.37 15.48
CA ALA A 263 15.60 25.26 15.95
C ALA A 263 14.98 23.92 15.55
N MET A 264 15.83 22.91 15.34
CA MET A 264 15.39 21.56 14.99
C MET A 264 16.22 20.52 15.76
N SER A 265 15.70 19.31 15.86
CA SER A 265 16.38 18.19 16.50
C SER A 265 16.44 17.00 15.57
N LEU A 266 17.62 16.50 15.26
CA LEU A 266 17.79 15.19 14.64
C LEU A 266 17.69 14.15 15.74
N LEU A 267 16.65 13.33 15.66
CA LEU A 267 16.30 12.31 16.64
C LEU A 267 16.56 10.91 16.07
N GLU A 268 17.16 10.06 16.89
CA GLU A 268 17.11 8.62 16.71
C GLU A 268 15.89 8.10 17.50
N VAL A 269 15.00 7.41 16.80
CA VAL A 269 13.72 6.97 17.34
C VAL A 269 13.61 5.46 17.21
N THR A 270 13.52 4.76 18.33
CA THR A 270 13.31 3.30 18.36
C THR A 270 11.89 2.99 18.80
N ILE A 271 11.17 2.19 18.01
CA ILE A 271 9.80 1.81 18.35
C ILE A 271 9.74 0.38 18.92
N LYS A 272 9.09 0.22 20.07
CA LYS A 272 8.80 -1.10 20.68
C LYS A 272 7.51 -1.71 20.17
N THR A 273 6.65 -0.91 19.55
CA THR A 273 5.40 -1.28 18.90
C THR A 273 5.43 -0.75 17.47
N GLY A 274 4.61 -1.28 16.56
CA GLY A 274 4.56 -0.86 15.14
C GLY A 274 3.18 -0.34 14.74
N ARG A 275 2.67 0.71 15.40
CA ARG A 275 1.36 1.27 15.08
C ARG A 275 1.44 2.22 13.89
N THR A 276 0.34 2.34 13.15
CA THR A 276 0.24 3.28 12.01
C THR A 276 0.63 4.68 12.46
N HIS A 277 1.50 5.35 11.70
CA HIS A 277 1.99 6.71 11.92
C HIS A 277 2.56 6.98 13.33
N GLN A 278 2.99 5.93 14.05
CA GLN A 278 3.32 6.01 15.48
C GLN A 278 4.32 7.13 15.81
N ILE A 279 5.48 7.16 15.15
CA ILE A 279 6.51 8.18 15.41
C ILE A 279 5.97 9.56 15.10
N ARG A 280 5.29 9.72 13.97
CA ARG A 280 4.73 10.97 13.47
C ARG A 280 3.76 11.58 14.48
N VAL A 281 2.81 10.78 14.97
CA VAL A 281 1.80 11.22 15.96
C VAL A 281 2.42 11.45 17.33
N HIS A 282 3.33 10.58 17.79
CA HIS A 282 3.99 10.75 19.06
C HIS A 282 4.80 12.04 19.12
N LEU A 283 5.66 12.31 18.13
CA LEU A 283 6.46 13.54 18.13
C LEU A 283 5.59 14.79 18.01
N SER A 284 4.58 14.77 17.15
CA SER A 284 3.63 15.87 16.99
C SER A 284 2.86 16.15 18.29
N SER A 285 2.41 15.12 19.01
CA SER A 285 1.70 15.26 20.29
C SER A 285 2.56 15.89 21.41
N GLN A 286 3.89 15.86 21.24
CA GLN A 286 4.83 16.47 22.16
C GLN A 286 5.22 17.92 21.76
N GLY A 287 4.60 18.46 20.71
CA GLY A 287 4.91 19.79 20.18
C GLY A 287 6.15 19.83 19.27
N HIS A 288 6.66 18.66 18.86
CA HIS A 288 7.83 18.52 18.00
C HIS A 288 7.52 17.72 16.74
N PRO A 289 6.65 18.21 15.84
CA PRO A 289 6.29 17.49 14.64
C PRO A 289 7.50 17.26 13.74
N ILE A 290 7.43 16.19 12.93
CA ILE A 290 8.47 15.88 11.95
C ILE A 290 8.43 16.92 10.83
N VAL A 291 9.58 17.46 10.48
CA VAL A 291 9.74 18.38 9.35
C VAL A 291 9.44 17.64 8.04
N GLY A 292 8.58 18.23 7.21
CA GLY A 292 8.13 17.61 5.96
C GLY A 292 6.93 16.67 6.11
N ASP A 293 6.42 16.44 7.32
CA ASP A 293 5.23 15.59 7.50
C ASP A 293 3.98 16.28 6.95
N ASP A 294 3.34 15.63 5.96
CA ASP A 294 2.17 16.12 5.23
C ASP A 294 0.83 15.99 5.98
N LYS A 295 0.83 15.31 7.16
CA LYS A 295 -0.38 15.05 7.93
C LYS A 295 -0.37 15.59 9.35
N TYR A 296 0.77 15.50 10.02
CA TYR A 296 0.93 15.83 11.43
C TYR A 296 1.99 16.91 11.65
N GLY A 297 2.60 17.43 10.56
CA GLY A 297 3.64 18.44 10.58
C GLY A 297 3.12 19.87 10.70
N ASP A 298 4.06 20.80 10.80
CA ASP A 298 3.83 22.23 10.62
C ASP A 298 3.87 22.57 9.11
N PHE A 299 2.70 22.81 8.53
CA PHE A 299 2.58 23.04 7.09
C PHE A 299 3.25 24.34 6.62
N ASP A 300 3.33 25.36 7.51
CA ASP A 300 4.00 26.62 7.18
C ASP A 300 5.50 26.45 7.18
N LEU A 301 6.03 25.73 8.17
CA LEU A 301 7.44 25.36 8.19
C LEU A 301 7.80 24.47 6.98
N ASN A 302 6.98 23.47 6.67
CA ASN A 302 7.21 22.58 5.54
C ASN A 302 7.31 23.35 4.23
N ARG A 303 6.43 24.33 4.00
CA ARG A 303 6.50 25.20 2.83
C ARG A 303 7.78 26.06 2.79
N ARG A 304 8.24 26.55 3.95
CA ARG A 304 9.50 27.31 4.03
C ARG A 304 10.70 26.44 3.71
N VAL A 305 10.80 25.26 4.33
CA VAL A 305 11.89 24.31 4.09
C VAL A 305 11.93 23.90 2.62
N GLN A 306 10.77 23.60 2.01
CA GLN A 306 10.71 23.20 0.61
C GLN A 306 11.19 24.28 -0.36
N LYS A 307 11.03 25.56 0.00
CA LYS A 307 11.52 26.68 -0.82
C LYS A 307 13.03 26.90 -0.73
N GLN A 308 13.67 26.31 0.25
CA GLN A 308 15.14 26.43 0.45
C GLN A 308 15.94 25.34 -0.29
N GLY A 309 15.29 24.38 -0.93
CA GLY A 309 15.87 23.24 -1.64
C GLY A 309 15.55 21.94 -0.94
#